data_582572989daf400035ac6927fbc61456
#
_entry.id   582572989daf400035ac6927fbc61456
#
_cell.length_a   1.000
_cell.length_b   1.000
_cell.length_c   1.000
_cell.angle_alpha   90.00
_cell.angle_beta   90.00
_cell.angle_gamma   90.00
#
_symmetry.space_group_name_H-M   'P 1'
#
loop_
_entity.id
_entity.type
_entity.pdbx_description
1 polymer ?
#
loop_
_entity_poly.entity_id
_entity_poly.type
_entity_poly.pdbx_seq_one_letter_code
_entity_poly.pdbx_strand_id
1 'polypeptide(L)'
;IDTDVPSSISVRGEVAFLKPDTPKADNFQGESTLYIDDFEGSQTTIDVKSPLSWYLSSVPESNANSTYDFSGSSNSLSYGFKRAKLSWYTIDPIFYTSQRPSGISTEDMTLNRTRRVYINDIFPVTDVAQGQQQVINTLDLTYYPNQRGPYNFNPSTTPDNQLPTPNQNFGGITRAINSTNFEQGNVEYFQLWVLDPYYETDETAPTNTGDIYINLGEISEIKFESGDVTVKDGKLQYENGLPEAGGTSPTVSTIWGKVPASQSLIYAFDTSEANRAVQDLGLDGISDTEEAALFPTFSSFSDPAQDNFEYYLAATGNVIERYKNYNGLQGNSPVNVTDNNRGNTTLPDVEDINRDNTMNTINAYYEYKINIAPNSSVGENYITDEVFVAAKTEPGGETYPAARWLQFKIPVSQYQ
;
A
#
# COMPACT_ATOMS: atom_id res chain seq x y z
N ILE A 1 -14.90 -19.73 -43.72
CA ILE A 1 -14.59 -18.35 -43.28
C ILE A 1 -13.46 -17.86 -44.15
N ASP A 2 -13.80 -16.98 -45.06
CA ASP A 2 -12.82 -16.37 -45.97
C ASP A 2 -12.30 -15.11 -45.28
N THR A 3 -11.07 -15.13 -44.83
CA THR A 3 -10.43 -13.95 -44.23
C THR A 3 -9.04 -13.78 -44.83
N ASP A 4 -8.69 -12.58 -45.22
CA ASP A 4 -7.35 -12.22 -45.71
C ASP A 4 -6.30 -12.10 -44.58
N VAL A 5 -6.68 -12.42 -43.34
CA VAL A 5 -5.80 -12.39 -42.20
C VAL A 5 -5.45 -13.80 -41.74
N PRO A 6 -4.18 -14.14 -41.51
CA PRO A 6 -3.80 -15.44 -40.99
C PRO A 6 -4.49 -15.68 -39.63
N SER A 7 -5.30 -16.71 -39.59
CA SER A 7 -6.03 -17.09 -38.39
C SER A 7 -5.51 -18.43 -37.89
N SER A 8 -5.30 -18.54 -36.58
CA SER A 8 -4.91 -19.78 -35.93
C SER A 8 -5.93 -20.14 -34.86
N ILE A 9 -6.30 -21.41 -34.79
CA ILE A 9 -7.09 -21.97 -33.71
C ILE A 9 -6.20 -22.96 -32.98
N SER A 10 -5.95 -22.71 -31.70
CA SER A 10 -5.27 -23.67 -30.84
C SER A 10 -6.27 -24.20 -29.81
N VAL A 11 -6.35 -25.54 -29.70
CA VAL A 11 -7.16 -26.22 -28.71
C VAL A 11 -6.21 -27.00 -27.80
N ARG A 12 -6.23 -26.71 -26.52
CA ARG A 12 -5.55 -27.51 -25.49
C ARG A 12 -6.59 -28.24 -24.68
N GLY A 13 -6.39 -29.52 -24.47
CA GLY A 13 -7.23 -30.34 -23.61
C GLY A 13 -6.36 -31.25 -22.77
N GLU A 14 -6.63 -31.30 -21.49
CA GLU A 14 -6.00 -32.21 -20.54
C GLU A 14 -7.07 -33.14 -19.98
N VAL A 15 -6.77 -34.42 -19.92
CA VAL A 15 -7.67 -35.44 -19.37
C VAL A 15 -6.88 -36.29 -18.40
N ALA A 16 -7.29 -36.23 -17.14
CA ALA A 16 -6.73 -37.09 -16.09
C ALA A 16 -7.72 -38.23 -15.74
N PHE A 17 -7.21 -39.43 -15.63
CA PHE A 17 -7.96 -40.58 -15.16
C PHE A 17 -7.35 -41.10 -13.86
N LEU A 18 -8.13 -41.09 -12.79
CA LEU A 18 -7.80 -41.74 -11.55
C LEU A 18 -8.46 -43.13 -11.50
N LYS A 19 -7.66 -44.17 -11.43
CA LYS A 19 -8.13 -45.50 -11.12
C LYS A 19 -7.73 -45.85 -9.69
N PRO A 20 -8.68 -45.80 -8.73
CA PRO A 20 -8.36 -46.15 -7.35
C PRO A 20 -7.95 -47.61 -7.25
N ASP A 21 -6.82 -47.85 -6.65
CA ASP A 21 -6.37 -49.22 -6.25
C ASP A 21 -5.78 -49.12 -4.85
N THR A 22 -6.12 -50.10 -4.05
CA THR A 22 -5.61 -50.17 -2.66
C THR A 22 -4.49 -51.18 -2.57
N PRO A 23 -3.32 -50.80 -2.07
CA PRO A 23 -2.25 -51.75 -1.77
C PRO A 23 -2.76 -52.85 -0.83
N LYS A 24 -2.61 -54.10 -1.23
CA LYS A 24 -3.07 -55.23 -0.42
C LYS A 24 -2.37 -55.32 0.93
N ALA A 25 -1.25 -54.63 1.10
CA ALA A 25 -0.51 -54.53 2.35
C ALA A 25 -1.17 -53.62 3.39
N ASP A 26 -2.01 -52.68 2.95
CA ASP A 26 -2.61 -51.63 3.83
C ASP A 26 -4.09 -51.92 4.13
N ASN A 27 -4.56 -53.12 3.79
CA ASN A 27 -5.94 -53.52 4.04
C ASN A 27 -6.07 -54.03 5.49
N PHE A 28 -6.20 -53.11 6.43
CA PHE A 28 -6.50 -53.45 7.84
C PHE A 28 -8.02 -53.53 8.00
N GLN A 29 -8.51 -54.74 8.32
CA GLN A 29 -9.92 -55.02 8.63
C GLN A 29 -10.94 -54.70 7.49
N GLY A 30 -10.50 -54.69 6.25
CA GLY A 30 -11.43 -54.43 5.11
C GLY A 30 -11.70 -52.97 4.80
N GLU A 31 -11.06 -52.06 5.51
CA GLU A 31 -11.09 -50.62 5.21
C GLU A 31 -9.76 -50.20 4.60
N SER A 32 -9.84 -49.42 3.54
CA SER A 32 -8.68 -48.82 2.88
C SER A 32 -8.82 -47.32 2.79
N THR A 33 -7.74 -46.61 3.03
CA THR A 33 -7.69 -45.20 2.94
C THR A 33 -7.25 -44.80 1.52
N LEU A 34 -8.10 -44.08 0.81
CA LEU A 34 -7.76 -43.46 -0.50
C LEU A 34 -7.29 -42.04 -0.25
N TYR A 35 -6.06 -41.75 -0.61
CA TYR A 35 -5.59 -40.38 -0.70
C TYR A 35 -5.84 -39.90 -2.13
N ILE A 36 -6.68 -38.89 -2.27
CA ILE A 36 -6.83 -38.16 -3.52
C ILE A 36 -5.93 -36.94 -3.39
N ASP A 37 -4.82 -36.96 -4.11
CA ASP A 37 -4.01 -35.78 -4.25
C ASP A 37 -4.64 -34.89 -5.31
N ASP A 38 -4.84 -33.64 -4.98
CA ASP A 38 -5.35 -32.64 -5.90
C ASP A 38 -4.21 -32.25 -6.84
N PHE A 39 -4.21 -32.78 -8.03
CA PHE A 39 -3.21 -32.51 -9.05
C PHE A 39 -3.20 -31.07 -9.54
N GLU A 40 -4.20 -30.28 -9.21
CA GLU A 40 -4.26 -28.84 -9.48
C GLU A 40 -3.72 -28.01 -8.31
N GLY A 41 -3.23 -28.65 -7.27
CA GLY A 41 -3.11 -28.09 -5.93
C GLY A 41 -1.88 -27.28 -5.59
N SER A 42 -1.05 -26.84 -6.51
CA SER A 42 -0.06 -25.82 -6.15
C SER A 42 -0.60 -24.42 -6.44
N GLN A 43 -1.48 -23.94 -5.58
CA GLN A 43 -1.85 -22.52 -5.58
C GLN A 43 -0.65 -21.71 -5.09
N THR A 44 0.02 -21.05 -6.01
CA THR A 44 1.05 -20.08 -5.65
C THR A 44 0.37 -18.75 -5.33
N THR A 45 0.20 -18.46 -4.04
CA THR A 45 -0.34 -17.18 -3.60
C THR A 45 0.77 -16.14 -3.50
N ILE A 46 0.58 -14.99 -4.12
CA ILE A 46 1.44 -13.81 -3.93
C ILE A 46 0.81 -12.96 -2.84
N ASP A 47 1.37 -13.00 -1.64
CA ASP A 47 0.87 -12.18 -0.53
C ASP A 47 1.28 -10.72 -0.70
N VAL A 48 0.29 -9.83 -0.70
CA VAL A 48 0.46 -8.38 -0.88
C VAL A 48 0.20 -7.57 0.39
N LYS A 49 -0.02 -8.21 1.55
CA LYS A 49 -0.40 -7.53 2.80
C LYS A 49 0.75 -6.79 3.49
N SER A 50 2.02 -7.13 3.21
CA SER A 50 3.14 -6.49 3.90
C SER A 50 3.23 -5.00 3.59
N PRO A 51 3.05 -4.10 4.55
CA PRO A 51 3.12 -2.66 4.31
C PRO A 51 4.51 -2.19 3.88
N LEU A 52 5.57 -2.90 4.28
CA LEU A 52 6.95 -2.58 3.93
C LEU A 52 7.32 -2.85 2.46
N SER A 53 6.43 -3.50 1.72
CA SER A 53 6.63 -3.76 0.30
C SER A 53 5.95 -2.73 -0.59
N TRP A 54 5.26 -1.77 -0.01
CA TRP A 54 4.54 -0.73 -0.71
C TRP A 54 5.25 0.60 -0.59
N TYR A 55 5.25 1.34 -1.67
CA TYR A 55 5.87 2.65 -1.82
C TYR A 55 4.85 3.66 -2.32
N LEU A 56 5.14 4.95 -2.21
CA LEU A 56 4.32 5.99 -2.81
C LEU A 56 4.17 5.72 -4.31
N SER A 57 2.95 5.82 -4.84
CA SER A 57 2.71 5.63 -6.26
C SER A 57 3.10 6.85 -7.10
N SER A 58 3.32 6.64 -8.39
CA SER A 58 3.19 7.69 -9.40
C SER A 58 1.77 8.27 -9.41
N VAL A 59 1.57 9.34 -10.13
CA VAL A 59 0.23 9.88 -10.40
C VAL A 59 -0.45 8.95 -11.41
N PRO A 60 -1.66 8.44 -11.13
CA PRO A 60 -2.38 7.60 -12.08
C PRO A 60 -2.68 8.37 -13.36
N GLU A 61 -2.40 7.75 -14.49
CA GLU A 61 -2.63 8.33 -15.80
C GLU A 61 -4.11 8.21 -16.17
N SER A 62 -4.71 9.32 -16.62
CA SER A 62 -6.07 9.30 -17.14
C SER A 62 -6.07 8.73 -18.56
N ASN A 63 -7.01 7.84 -18.83
CA ASN A 63 -7.28 7.31 -20.16
C ASN A 63 -8.70 7.68 -20.61
N ALA A 64 -9.07 7.34 -21.83
CA ALA A 64 -10.38 7.67 -22.39
C ALA A 64 -11.57 7.14 -21.59
N ASN A 65 -11.36 6.12 -20.77
CA ASN A 65 -12.38 5.47 -19.94
C ASN A 65 -12.28 5.89 -18.46
N SER A 66 -11.24 6.64 -18.08
CA SER A 66 -11.06 7.08 -16.69
C SER A 66 -12.16 8.08 -16.31
N THR A 67 -12.68 7.90 -15.11
CA THR A 67 -13.62 8.86 -14.48
C THR A 67 -12.89 9.97 -13.73
N TYR A 68 -11.58 9.98 -13.79
CA TYR A 68 -10.69 10.92 -13.10
C TYR A 68 -9.63 11.47 -14.05
N ASP A 69 -9.15 12.65 -13.71
CA ASP A 69 -7.98 13.28 -14.32
C ASP A 69 -7.13 13.86 -13.20
N PHE A 70 -6.05 13.16 -12.89
CA PHE A 70 -5.07 13.58 -11.88
C PHE A 70 -3.84 14.20 -12.49
N SER A 71 -3.70 14.15 -13.82
CA SER A 71 -2.56 14.69 -14.53
C SER A 71 -2.43 16.18 -14.30
N GLY A 72 -1.23 16.60 -13.99
CA GLY A 72 -0.82 18.00 -14.00
C GLY A 72 -0.13 18.35 -15.31
N SER A 73 0.34 19.56 -15.41
CA SER A 73 1.21 19.95 -16.54
C SER A 73 2.59 19.33 -16.34
N SER A 74 3.14 18.74 -17.39
CA SER A 74 4.55 18.35 -17.43
C SER A 74 5.45 19.52 -17.02
N ASN A 75 6.58 19.21 -16.40
CA ASN A 75 7.55 20.21 -15.98
C ASN A 75 7.03 21.20 -14.94
N SER A 76 6.07 20.78 -14.14
CA SER A 76 5.41 21.64 -13.18
C SER A 76 5.10 20.88 -11.91
N LEU A 77 5.15 21.56 -10.79
CA LEU A 77 4.65 21.06 -9.51
C LEU A 77 3.18 20.63 -9.56
N SER A 78 2.43 21.05 -10.59
CA SER A 78 1.02 20.68 -10.76
C SER A 78 0.79 19.19 -10.93
N TYR A 79 1.78 18.44 -11.33
CA TYR A 79 1.73 16.97 -11.39
C TYR A 79 1.33 16.35 -10.05
N GLY A 80 1.78 16.92 -8.92
CA GLY A 80 1.44 16.46 -7.57
C GLY A 80 0.20 17.07 -6.93
N PHE A 81 -0.48 18.04 -7.57
CA PHE A 81 -1.51 18.88 -6.91
C PHE A 81 -2.73 18.12 -6.40
N LYS A 82 -3.01 16.96 -6.94
CA LYS A 82 -4.14 16.12 -6.52
C LYS A 82 -3.75 14.98 -5.58
N ARG A 83 -2.46 14.82 -5.26
CA ARG A 83 -2.01 13.82 -4.32
C ARG A 83 -2.41 14.21 -2.90
N ALA A 84 -3.34 13.45 -2.34
CA ALA A 84 -3.79 13.57 -0.98
C ALA A 84 -3.03 12.61 -0.05
N LYS A 85 -3.18 12.79 1.25
CA LYS A 85 -2.52 11.96 2.27
C LYS A 85 -3.15 10.56 2.28
N LEU A 86 -2.29 9.55 2.20
CA LEU A 86 -2.62 8.15 2.41
C LEU A 86 -1.58 7.54 3.36
N SER A 87 -2.05 6.87 4.39
CA SER A 87 -1.20 6.07 5.28
C SER A 87 -1.49 4.60 5.06
N TRP A 88 -0.44 3.77 5.05
CA TRP A 88 -0.56 2.32 4.94
C TRP A 88 0.31 1.64 6.00
N TYR A 89 -0.26 0.71 6.73
CA TYR A 89 0.40 0.11 7.89
C TYR A 89 -0.22 -1.23 8.26
N THR A 90 0.35 -1.86 9.24
CA THR A 90 -0.25 -2.93 10.05
C THR A 90 -0.15 -2.49 11.50
N ILE A 91 -1.24 -2.57 12.25
CA ILE A 91 -1.22 -2.18 13.66
C ILE A 91 -0.29 -3.13 14.43
N ASP A 92 0.73 -2.54 15.06
CA ASP A 92 1.73 -3.29 15.83
C ASP A 92 1.08 -4.02 17.01
N PRO A 93 1.45 -5.28 17.26
CA PRO A 93 0.93 -6.05 18.39
C PRO A 93 1.08 -5.38 19.76
N ILE A 94 2.01 -4.45 19.94
CA ILE A 94 2.21 -3.71 21.20
C ILE A 94 0.95 -2.97 21.64
N PHE A 95 0.15 -2.46 20.68
CA PHE A 95 -1.10 -1.74 20.98
C PHE A 95 -2.14 -2.62 21.68
N TYR A 96 -2.05 -3.93 21.54
CA TYR A 96 -2.96 -4.90 22.18
C TYR A 96 -2.42 -5.46 23.49
N THR A 97 -1.34 -4.91 24.01
CA THR A 97 -0.71 -5.36 25.25
C THR A 97 -0.82 -4.30 26.34
N SER A 98 -0.43 -4.66 27.56
CA SER A 98 -0.31 -3.71 28.67
C SER A 98 0.81 -2.67 28.48
N GLN A 99 1.65 -2.84 27.49
CA GLN A 99 2.74 -1.93 27.13
C GLN A 99 2.35 -0.92 26.05
N ARG A 100 1.07 -0.84 25.69
CA ARG A 100 0.59 0.15 24.72
C ARG A 100 0.89 1.57 25.19
N PRO A 101 1.13 2.51 24.27
CA PRO A 101 1.37 3.90 24.60
C PRO A 101 0.25 4.51 25.45
N SER A 102 0.61 5.40 26.37
CA SER A 102 -0.36 6.16 27.16
C SER A 102 -1.27 7.00 26.26
N GLY A 103 -2.54 7.14 26.64
CA GLY A 103 -3.52 7.90 25.88
C GLY A 103 -4.35 7.09 24.89
N ILE A 104 -4.06 5.79 24.75
CA ILE A 104 -4.91 4.87 23.98
C ILE A 104 -5.73 4.03 24.95
N SER A 105 -7.05 4.17 24.87
CA SER A 105 -7.97 3.43 25.72
C SER A 105 -8.14 1.98 25.26
N THR A 106 -8.81 1.18 26.08
CA THR A 106 -9.18 -0.16 25.66
C THR A 106 -10.26 -0.12 24.60
N GLU A 107 -11.19 0.84 24.69
CA GLU A 107 -12.24 1.08 23.71
C GLU A 107 -11.66 1.40 22.32
N ASP A 108 -10.59 2.20 22.24
CA ASP A 108 -9.91 2.46 20.98
C ASP A 108 -9.42 1.18 20.28
N MET A 109 -9.10 0.14 21.05
CA MET A 109 -8.60 -1.14 20.54
C MET A 109 -9.70 -2.18 20.28
N THR A 110 -10.95 -1.86 20.58
CA THR A 110 -12.10 -2.75 20.33
C THR A 110 -12.92 -2.36 19.11
N LEU A 111 -12.68 -1.18 18.57
CA LEU A 111 -13.35 -0.70 17.35
C LEU A 111 -13.06 -1.60 16.15
N ASN A 112 -14.01 -1.72 15.22
CA ASN A 112 -13.85 -2.57 14.05
C ASN A 112 -12.58 -2.24 13.25
N ARG A 113 -12.21 -0.95 13.14
CA ARG A 113 -11.03 -0.46 12.40
C ARG A 113 -9.68 -0.68 13.12
N THR A 114 -9.68 -1.05 14.40
CA THR A 114 -8.44 -1.15 15.21
C THR A 114 -8.29 -2.47 15.93
N ARG A 115 -9.37 -3.25 16.06
CA ARG A 115 -9.30 -4.53 16.77
C ARG A 115 -8.45 -5.57 16.06
N ARG A 116 -7.96 -6.53 16.81
CA ARG A 116 -7.32 -7.73 16.21
C ARG A 116 -8.30 -8.50 15.36
N VAL A 117 -7.79 -9.00 14.23
CA VAL A 117 -8.51 -9.91 13.35
C VAL A 117 -7.98 -11.31 13.57
N TYR A 118 -8.87 -12.26 13.83
CA TYR A 118 -8.50 -13.66 14.01
C TYR A 118 -8.83 -14.47 12.77
N ILE A 119 -8.07 -15.54 12.52
CA ILE A 119 -8.27 -16.38 11.33
C ILE A 119 -9.69 -16.93 11.25
N ASN A 120 -10.24 -17.34 12.40
CA ASN A 120 -11.59 -17.89 12.48
C ASN A 120 -12.70 -16.85 12.28
N ASP A 121 -12.38 -15.56 12.40
CA ASP A 121 -13.34 -14.48 12.10
C ASP A 121 -13.65 -14.42 10.60
N ILE A 122 -12.66 -14.75 9.75
CA ILE A 122 -12.79 -14.70 8.28
C ILE A 122 -12.90 -16.10 7.68
N PHE A 123 -12.18 -17.06 8.26
CA PHE A 123 -12.10 -18.43 7.78
C PHE A 123 -12.57 -19.42 8.89
N PRO A 124 -13.88 -19.50 9.15
CA PRO A 124 -14.42 -20.24 10.29
C PRO A 124 -14.18 -21.76 10.24
N VAL A 125 -13.89 -22.29 9.04
CA VAL A 125 -13.61 -23.73 8.85
C VAL A 125 -12.13 -24.07 8.97
N THR A 126 -11.27 -23.08 9.26
CA THR A 126 -9.85 -23.36 9.46
C THR A 126 -9.64 -24.09 10.77
N ASP A 127 -8.99 -25.26 10.69
CA ASP A 127 -8.67 -26.05 11.88
C ASP A 127 -7.50 -25.40 12.63
N VAL A 128 -7.83 -24.73 13.71
CA VAL A 128 -6.85 -24.10 14.60
C VAL A 128 -6.73 -24.98 15.85
N ALA A 129 -5.52 -25.23 16.30
CA ALA A 129 -5.28 -26.06 17.49
C ALA A 129 -6.12 -25.56 18.68
N GLN A 130 -6.75 -26.48 19.38
CA GLN A 130 -7.72 -26.19 20.43
C GLN A 130 -7.11 -25.28 21.51
N GLY A 131 -7.73 -24.15 21.76
CA GLY A 131 -7.28 -23.14 22.72
C GLY A 131 -6.26 -22.12 22.17
N GLN A 132 -5.93 -22.16 20.88
CA GLN A 132 -5.11 -21.15 20.22
C GLN A 132 -5.98 -20.25 19.34
N GLN A 133 -5.71 -18.96 19.40
CA GLN A 133 -6.27 -17.98 18.47
C GLN A 133 -5.14 -17.50 17.57
N GLN A 134 -5.29 -17.72 16.28
CA GLN A 134 -4.31 -17.24 15.30
C GLN A 134 -4.73 -15.87 14.77
N VAL A 135 -3.86 -14.89 14.94
CA VAL A 135 -4.07 -13.51 14.45
C VAL A 135 -3.66 -13.44 12.98
N ILE A 136 -4.48 -12.76 12.21
CA ILE A 136 -4.17 -12.36 10.83
C ILE A 136 -3.72 -10.90 10.84
N ASN A 137 -2.56 -10.62 10.26
CA ASN A 137 -2.14 -9.24 9.98
C ASN A 137 -2.92 -8.71 8.78
N THR A 138 -3.40 -7.48 8.92
CA THR A 138 -4.09 -6.74 7.87
C THR A 138 -3.16 -5.68 7.26
N LEU A 139 -3.40 -5.31 6.02
CA LEU A 139 -2.90 -4.08 5.45
C LEU A 139 -3.97 -3.02 5.67
N ASP A 140 -3.68 -2.07 6.53
CA ASP A 140 -4.59 -0.99 6.87
C ASP A 140 -4.27 0.24 6.03
N LEU A 141 -5.29 0.83 5.43
CA LEU A 141 -5.19 2.03 4.62
C LEU A 141 -6.04 3.13 5.23
N THR A 142 -5.44 4.29 5.52
CA THR A 142 -6.20 5.46 5.97
C THR A 142 -5.99 6.60 4.98
N TYR A 143 -7.06 6.96 4.29
CA TYR A 143 -7.06 7.96 3.25
C TYR A 143 -7.67 9.27 3.72
N TYR A 144 -6.97 10.37 3.50
CA TYR A 144 -7.36 11.73 3.91
C TYR A 144 -7.52 12.62 2.67
N PRO A 145 -8.65 12.54 1.94
CA PRO A 145 -8.82 13.17 0.64
C PRO A 145 -8.73 14.70 0.66
N ASN A 146 -8.96 15.31 1.82
CA ASN A 146 -8.89 16.74 2.03
C ASN A 146 -7.56 17.22 2.63
N GLN A 147 -6.59 16.34 2.81
CA GLN A 147 -5.28 16.71 3.35
C GLN A 147 -4.20 16.54 2.28
N ARG A 148 -3.28 17.46 2.29
CA ARG A 148 -2.13 17.45 1.38
C ARG A 148 -1.26 16.24 1.65
N GLY A 149 -0.99 15.47 0.60
CA GLY A 149 -0.06 14.33 0.64
C GLY A 149 1.38 14.75 0.36
N PRO A 150 2.31 13.79 0.39
CA PRO A 150 3.72 14.04 0.12
C PRO A 150 3.93 14.71 -1.25
N TYR A 151 4.82 15.69 -1.27
CA TYR A 151 5.22 16.46 -2.48
C TYR A 151 4.05 17.10 -3.22
N ASN A 152 2.99 17.42 -2.51
CA ASN A 152 1.87 18.15 -3.06
C ASN A 152 2.02 19.66 -2.75
N PHE A 153 2.38 20.44 -3.74
CA PHE A 153 2.57 21.88 -3.64
C PHE A 153 1.41 22.65 -4.28
N ASN A 154 0.16 22.20 -4.09
CA ASN A 154 -1.01 22.87 -4.62
C ASN A 154 -1.20 24.26 -3.98
N PRO A 155 -1.10 25.37 -4.76
CA PRO A 155 -1.16 26.71 -4.22
C PRO A 155 -2.55 27.10 -3.66
N SER A 156 -3.57 26.31 -3.94
CA SER A 156 -4.92 26.47 -3.37
C SER A 156 -5.10 25.76 -2.03
N THR A 157 -4.05 25.20 -1.48
CA THR A 157 -4.05 24.61 -0.14
C THR A 157 -4.32 25.68 0.92
N THR A 158 -5.24 25.42 1.83
CA THR A 158 -5.55 26.35 2.93
C THR A 158 -4.42 26.41 3.97
N PRO A 159 -4.39 27.44 4.83
CA PRO A 159 -3.43 27.50 5.95
C PRO A 159 -3.48 26.30 6.89
N ASP A 160 -4.62 25.60 6.97
CA ASP A 160 -4.81 24.40 7.76
C ASP A 160 -4.44 23.11 6.99
N ASN A 161 -3.65 23.24 5.92
CA ASN A 161 -3.18 22.13 5.07
C ASN A 161 -4.29 21.34 4.36
N GLN A 162 -5.44 21.98 4.08
CA GLN A 162 -6.56 21.33 3.40
C GLN A 162 -6.50 21.54 1.90
N LEU A 163 -6.70 20.45 1.16
CA LEU A 163 -6.82 20.47 -0.30
C LEU A 163 -8.23 20.87 -0.75
N PRO A 164 -8.35 21.57 -1.87
CA PRO A 164 -9.64 21.77 -2.51
C PRO A 164 -10.16 20.45 -3.10
N THR A 165 -11.48 20.39 -3.31
CA THR A 165 -12.15 19.32 -4.06
C THR A 165 -11.75 17.89 -3.65
N PRO A 166 -12.03 17.46 -2.38
CA PRO A 166 -11.58 16.15 -1.87
C PRO A 166 -11.98 14.95 -2.74
N ASN A 167 -13.12 15.04 -3.40
CA ASN A 167 -13.64 14.01 -4.31
C ASN A 167 -12.89 13.88 -5.64
N GLN A 168 -11.92 14.76 -5.89
CA GLN A 168 -11.07 14.76 -7.09
C GLN A 168 -9.61 14.48 -6.76
N ASN A 169 -9.32 14.17 -5.52
CA ASN A 169 -7.97 13.85 -5.06
C ASN A 169 -7.76 12.35 -5.02
N PHE A 170 -6.50 11.92 -5.03
CA PHE A 170 -6.14 10.51 -4.91
C PHE A 170 -5.05 10.31 -3.86
N GLY A 171 -5.01 9.11 -3.29
CA GLY A 171 -3.87 8.58 -2.56
C GLY A 171 -3.53 7.22 -3.15
N GLY A 172 -2.27 6.96 -3.41
CA GLY A 172 -1.87 5.74 -4.08
C GLY A 172 -0.57 5.16 -3.55
N ILE A 173 -0.51 3.83 -3.55
CA ILE A 173 0.68 3.04 -3.24
C ILE A 173 0.95 2.06 -4.35
N THR A 174 2.20 1.72 -4.57
CA THR A 174 2.64 0.79 -5.59
C THR A 174 3.68 -0.17 -5.03
N ARG A 175 3.78 -1.34 -5.62
CA ARG A 175 4.82 -2.32 -5.30
C ARG A 175 5.26 -3.08 -6.54
N ALA A 176 6.53 -3.49 -6.57
CA ALA A 176 7.00 -4.44 -7.57
C ALA A 176 6.50 -5.86 -7.24
N ILE A 177 6.12 -6.60 -8.28
CA ILE A 177 5.78 -8.02 -8.21
C ILE A 177 6.82 -8.79 -9.00
N ASN A 178 7.39 -9.82 -8.41
CA ASN A 178 8.47 -10.62 -9.03
C ASN A 178 7.98 -11.51 -10.18
N SER A 179 6.67 -11.67 -10.34
CA SER A 179 6.09 -12.44 -11.43
C SER A 179 5.75 -11.51 -12.58
N THR A 180 6.37 -11.71 -13.72
CA THR A 180 6.11 -10.96 -14.96
C THR A 180 5.07 -11.62 -15.86
N ASN A 181 4.64 -12.84 -15.54
CA ASN A 181 3.70 -13.60 -16.33
C ASN A 181 2.71 -14.35 -15.42
N PHE A 182 1.52 -13.79 -15.29
CA PHE A 182 0.48 -14.37 -14.46
C PHE A 182 -0.09 -15.67 -15.04
N GLU A 183 -0.09 -15.84 -16.37
CA GLU A 183 -0.53 -17.07 -17.02
C GLU A 183 0.38 -18.25 -16.67
N GLN A 184 1.71 -18.03 -16.69
CA GLN A 184 2.67 -19.05 -16.26
C GLN A 184 2.61 -19.35 -14.76
N GLY A 185 2.21 -18.36 -13.96
CA GLY A 185 2.05 -18.50 -12.52
C GLY A 185 0.68 -19.05 -12.11
N ASN A 186 -0.21 -19.38 -13.05
CA ASN A 186 -1.60 -19.74 -12.81
C ASN A 186 -2.34 -18.75 -11.90
N VAL A 187 -2.03 -17.46 -12.02
CA VAL A 187 -2.72 -16.41 -11.26
C VAL A 187 -4.01 -16.07 -12.00
N GLU A 188 -5.14 -16.51 -11.48
CA GLU A 188 -6.43 -16.28 -12.07
C GLU A 188 -7.18 -15.08 -11.50
N TYR A 189 -6.91 -14.77 -10.23
CA TYR A 189 -7.66 -13.77 -9.50
C TYR A 189 -6.76 -12.90 -8.62
N PHE A 190 -7.15 -11.65 -8.50
CA PHE A 190 -6.77 -10.80 -7.39
C PHE A 190 -7.87 -10.87 -6.34
N GLN A 191 -7.54 -11.30 -5.13
CA GLN A 191 -8.52 -11.53 -4.07
C GLN A 191 -8.16 -10.75 -2.81
N LEU A 192 -9.16 -10.09 -2.22
CA LEU A 192 -9.00 -9.39 -0.95
C LEU A 192 -10.26 -9.51 -0.10
N TRP A 193 -10.06 -9.56 1.21
CA TRP A 193 -11.12 -9.39 2.19
C TRP A 193 -11.05 -7.96 2.74
N VAL A 194 -12.14 -7.23 2.62
CA VAL A 194 -12.25 -5.85 3.07
C VAL A 194 -13.25 -5.78 4.21
N LEU A 195 -12.84 -5.15 5.31
CA LEU A 195 -13.77 -4.80 6.38
C LEU A 195 -14.78 -3.78 5.84
N ASP A 196 -16.07 -4.07 6.01
CA ASP A 196 -17.14 -3.14 5.63
C ASP A 196 -17.18 -1.97 6.62
N PRO A 197 -16.84 -0.74 6.22
CA PRO A 197 -16.80 0.38 7.13
C PRO A 197 -18.20 0.92 7.49
N TYR A 198 -19.25 0.42 6.84
CA TYR A 198 -20.62 0.89 7.02
C TYR A 198 -21.46 -0.05 7.89
N TYR A 199 -20.93 -1.21 8.27
CA TYR A 199 -21.66 -2.21 9.01
C TYR A 199 -21.45 -2.02 10.52
N GLU A 200 -22.58 -1.83 11.24
CA GLU A 200 -22.67 -1.75 12.72
C GLU A 200 -21.45 -1.12 13.40
N THR A 201 -21.20 0.14 13.14
CA THR A 201 -20.12 0.89 13.78
C THR A 201 -20.62 1.49 15.11
N ASP A 202 -19.72 1.69 16.07
CA ASP A 202 -20.00 2.40 17.33
C ASP A 202 -20.26 3.90 17.12
N GLU A 203 -19.90 4.38 15.94
CA GLU A 203 -20.08 5.75 15.47
C GLU A 203 -21.22 5.79 14.47
N THR A 204 -21.72 6.98 14.21
CA THR A 204 -22.64 7.18 13.08
C THR A 204 -21.97 6.66 11.81
N ALA A 205 -22.60 5.71 11.13
CA ALA A 205 -22.05 5.13 9.92
C ALA A 205 -21.66 6.24 8.92
N PRO A 206 -20.48 6.17 8.33
CA PRO A 206 -20.05 7.17 7.37
C PRO A 206 -21.00 7.20 6.18
N THR A 207 -21.27 8.40 5.67
CA THR A 207 -22.14 8.61 4.51
C THR A 207 -21.36 8.79 3.22
N ASN A 208 -20.06 9.05 3.33
CA ASN A 208 -19.17 9.20 2.19
C ASN A 208 -18.82 7.83 1.57
N THR A 209 -18.69 7.82 0.28
CA THR A 209 -18.27 6.67 -0.51
C THR A 209 -16.88 6.91 -1.06
N GLY A 210 -16.22 5.85 -1.50
CA GLY A 210 -14.92 5.93 -2.15
C GLY A 210 -14.71 4.84 -3.19
N ASP A 211 -13.80 5.09 -4.10
CA ASP A 211 -13.39 4.13 -5.11
C ASP A 211 -11.95 3.67 -4.83
N ILE A 212 -11.72 2.37 -4.94
CA ILE A 212 -10.38 1.78 -4.96
C ILE A 212 -10.10 1.33 -6.37
N TYR A 213 -9.00 1.81 -6.93
CA TYR A 213 -8.51 1.39 -8.25
C TYR A 213 -7.30 0.48 -8.05
N ILE A 214 -7.37 -0.69 -8.66
CA ILE A 214 -6.28 -1.67 -8.65
C ILE A 214 -5.71 -1.73 -10.05
N ASN A 215 -4.47 -1.31 -10.19
CA ASN A 215 -3.75 -1.26 -11.45
C ASN A 215 -2.73 -2.40 -11.50
N LEU A 216 -2.83 -3.27 -12.49
CA LEU A 216 -1.97 -4.43 -12.69
C LEU A 216 -1.29 -4.37 -14.05
N GLY A 217 0.03 -4.33 -14.08
CA GLY A 217 0.79 -4.27 -15.32
C GLY A 217 2.08 -3.46 -15.19
N GLU A 218 2.48 -2.82 -16.26
CA GLU A 218 3.61 -1.89 -16.28
C GLU A 218 3.13 -0.54 -15.75
N ILE A 219 3.68 -0.10 -14.63
CA ILE A 219 3.33 1.15 -13.98
C ILE A 219 4.58 2.01 -13.90
N SER A 220 4.47 3.25 -14.36
CA SER A 220 5.54 4.24 -14.27
C SER A 220 5.99 4.45 -12.82
N GLU A 221 7.28 4.58 -12.64
CA GLU A 221 7.90 4.94 -11.36
C GLU A 221 8.00 6.45 -11.15
N ILE A 222 7.59 7.24 -12.13
CA ILE A 222 7.65 8.71 -12.10
C ILE A 222 6.71 9.26 -11.02
N LYS A 223 7.26 9.62 -9.89
CA LYS A 223 6.52 10.30 -8.81
C LYS A 223 6.59 11.83 -8.94
N PHE A 224 7.60 12.31 -9.64
CA PHE A 224 7.92 13.70 -9.84
C PHE A 224 8.13 13.95 -11.32
N GLU A 225 7.22 14.63 -11.96
CA GLU A 225 7.40 15.03 -13.34
C GLU A 225 8.12 16.38 -13.42
N SER A 226 9.39 16.34 -13.75
CA SER A 226 10.14 17.53 -14.15
C SER A 226 10.35 17.45 -15.63
N GLY A 227 9.76 18.23 -16.48
CA GLY A 227 9.69 18.19 -17.94
C GLY A 227 10.89 17.70 -18.77
N ASP A 228 11.95 17.30 -18.13
CA ASP A 228 13.03 16.51 -18.69
C ASP A 228 12.85 15.01 -18.49
N VAL A 229 11.65 14.60 -18.10
CA VAL A 229 11.22 13.21 -18.04
C VAL A 229 11.26 12.53 -19.39
N THR A 230 11.37 13.29 -20.44
CA THR A 230 11.86 12.68 -21.64
C THR A 230 13.29 12.21 -21.39
N VAL A 231 13.39 11.17 -20.58
CA VAL A 231 14.42 10.14 -20.62
C VAL A 231 15.88 10.59 -20.86
N LYS A 232 16.09 11.75 -21.47
CA LYS A 232 17.43 12.24 -21.85
C LYS A 232 18.23 12.77 -20.69
N ASP A 233 17.55 13.25 -19.67
CA ASP A 233 18.14 13.69 -18.42
C ASP A 233 17.33 13.21 -17.22
N GLY A 234 16.47 12.18 -17.41
CA GLY A 234 15.59 11.58 -16.43
C GLY A 234 16.33 11.26 -15.15
N LYS A 235 16.40 12.24 -14.28
CA LYS A 235 17.02 12.08 -12.99
C LYS A 235 15.95 11.61 -12.06
N LEU A 236 16.08 10.36 -11.69
CA LEU A 236 15.34 9.80 -10.57
C LEU A 236 15.55 10.69 -9.35
N GLN A 237 14.47 11.14 -8.73
CA GLN A 237 14.54 11.72 -7.40
C GLN A 237 14.98 10.64 -6.42
N TYR A 238 15.99 10.94 -5.63
CA TYR A 238 16.54 9.99 -4.68
C TYR A 238 17.50 10.68 -3.70
N GLU A 239 17.51 10.21 -2.48
CA GLU A 239 18.49 10.60 -1.47
C GLU A 239 19.74 9.70 -1.47
N ASN A 240 19.73 8.68 -2.31
CA ASN A 240 20.82 7.73 -2.47
C ASN A 240 22.06 8.43 -3.05
N GLY A 241 23.11 8.54 -2.23
CA GLY A 241 24.37 9.20 -2.62
C GLY A 241 24.39 10.70 -2.38
N LEU A 242 23.49 11.27 -1.61
CA LEU A 242 23.64 12.61 -1.10
C LEU A 242 24.96 12.75 -0.32
N PRO A 243 25.62 13.95 -0.37
CA PRO A 243 26.92 14.12 0.26
C PRO A 243 26.85 13.99 1.78
N GLU A 244 27.96 13.54 2.38
CA GLU A 244 28.15 13.61 3.83
C GLU A 244 28.14 15.06 4.35
N ALA A 245 27.98 15.25 5.65
CA ALA A 245 28.02 16.55 6.28
C ALA A 245 29.35 17.26 5.98
N GLY A 246 29.27 18.41 5.32
CA GLY A 246 30.43 19.15 4.84
C GLY A 246 31.12 18.55 3.60
N GLY A 247 30.56 17.50 2.99
CA GLY A 247 31.02 16.90 1.77
C GLY A 247 30.76 17.77 0.54
N THR A 248 31.47 17.44 -0.55
CA THR A 248 31.41 18.20 -1.82
C THR A 248 30.93 17.38 -3.00
N SER A 249 30.28 16.25 -2.75
CA SER A 249 29.70 15.44 -3.84
C SER A 249 28.74 16.26 -4.68
N PRO A 250 28.86 16.24 -6.01
CA PRO A 250 28.04 17.08 -6.85
C PRO A 250 26.58 16.65 -6.80
N THR A 251 25.69 17.61 -6.63
CA THR A 251 24.25 17.44 -6.73
C THR A 251 23.67 18.26 -7.86
N VAL A 252 22.49 17.90 -8.34
CA VAL A 252 21.71 18.64 -9.36
C VAL A 252 20.41 19.06 -8.72
N SER A 253 20.07 20.34 -8.89
CA SER A 253 18.78 20.86 -8.47
C SER A 253 17.71 20.57 -9.53
N THR A 254 16.53 20.17 -9.07
CA THR A 254 15.30 20.03 -9.86
C THR A 254 14.26 21.06 -9.37
N ILE A 255 13.11 21.09 -10.00
CA ILE A 255 11.98 21.90 -9.49
C ILE A 255 11.40 21.32 -8.19
N TRP A 256 11.69 20.07 -7.88
CA TRP A 256 11.18 19.34 -6.71
C TRP A 256 12.17 19.37 -5.53
N GLY A 257 13.45 19.52 -5.78
CA GLY A 257 14.47 19.44 -4.76
C GLY A 257 15.85 19.25 -5.35
N LYS A 258 16.66 18.38 -4.79
CA LYS A 258 18.00 18.09 -5.28
C LYS A 258 18.30 16.60 -5.26
N VAL A 259 19.09 16.15 -6.23
CA VAL A 259 19.52 14.76 -6.36
C VAL A 259 21.02 14.69 -6.56
N PRO A 260 21.70 13.58 -6.23
CA PRO A 260 23.07 13.35 -6.63
C PRO A 260 23.27 13.47 -8.14
N ALA A 261 24.37 14.08 -8.59
CA ALA A 261 24.66 14.24 -10.00
C ALA A 261 24.90 12.90 -10.73
N SER A 262 25.31 11.89 -9.97
CA SER A 262 25.50 10.52 -10.45
C SER A 262 24.75 9.58 -9.53
N GLN A 263 23.83 8.83 -10.09
CA GLN A 263 23.15 7.79 -9.35
C GLN A 263 24.17 6.73 -8.91
N SER A 264 24.14 6.39 -7.64
CA SER A 264 24.94 5.31 -7.09
C SER A 264 24.04 4.42 -6.23
N LEU A 265 24.25 3.13 -6.34
CA LEU A 265 23.50 2.16 -5.56
C LEU A 265 24.04 2.14 -4.13
N ILE A 266 23.42 2.88 -3.23
CA ILE A 266 23.71 2.86 -1.80
C ILE A 266 22.63 2.06 -1.12
N TYR A 267 23.07 1.05 -0.37
CA TYR A 267 22.14 0.14 0.33
C TYR A 267 21.82 0.58 1.76
N ALA A 268 22.56 1.53 2.30
CA ALA A 268 22.31 2.06 3.63
C ALA A 268 22.87 3.46 3.77
N PHE A 269 22.21 4.26 4.58
CA PHE A 269 22.76 5.54 5.05
C PHE A 269 24.01 5.35 5.89
N ASP A 270 24.81 6.42 6.00
CA ASP A 270 25.90 6.49 6.95
C ASP A 270 25.38 6.34 8.40
N THR A 271 26.19 5.72 9.23
CA THR A 271 25.83 5.48 10.64
C THR A 271 26.05 6.69 11.54
N SER A 272 26.77 7.71 11.08
CA SER A 272 26.98 8.92 11.88
C SER A 272 25.74 9.82 11.86
N GLU A 273 25.37 10.36 13.02
CA GLU A 273 24.20 11.25 13.15
C GLU A 273 24.32 12.48 12.24
N ALA A 274 25.51 13.06 12.15
CA ALA A 274 25.76 14.25 11.35
C ALA A 274 25.57 13.98 9.83
N ASN A 275 26.04 12.84 9.33
CA ASN A 275 25.87 12.47 7.94
C ASN A 275 24.43 12.06 7.66
N ARG A 276 23.81 11.31 8.60
CA ARG A 276 22.42 10.93 8.49
C ARG A 276 21.50 12.15 8.34
N ALA A 277 21.72 13.18 9.11
CA ALA A 277 20.90 14.40 9.07
C ALA A 277 20.94 15.16 7.74
N VAL A 278 21.90 14.87 6.85
CA VAL A 278 22.00 15.47 5.52
C VAL A 278 21.79 14.48 4.39
N GLN A 279 21.51 13.23 4.71
CA GLN A 279 21.26 12.16 3.75
C GLN A 279 19.82 11.64 3.82
N ASP A 280 19.24 11.57 5.00
CA ASP A 280 17.88 11.08 5.26
C ASP A 280 16.91 12.27 5.23
N LEU A 281 16.58 12.72 4.04
CA LEU A 281 15.84 13.94 3.76
C LEU A 281 14.55 13.72 2.97
N GLY A 282 14.23 12.48 2.62
CA GLY A 282 13.12 12.16 1.74
C GLY A 282 13.50 12.15 0.26
N LEU A 283 12.53 11.85 -0.59
CA LEU A 283 12.76 11.69 -2.04
C LEU A 283 13.22 12.98 -2.73
N ASP A 284 12.86 14.14 -2.21
CA ASP A 284 13.27 15.41 -2.79
C ASP A 284 14.72 15.80 -2.42
N GLY A 285 15.33 15.12 -1.44
CA GLY A 285 16.73 15.28 -1.05
C GLY A 285 17.06 16.64 -0.45
N ILE A 286 16.08 17.34 0.13
CA ILE A 286 16.24 18.65 0.79
C ILE A 286 15.57 18.64 2.15
N SER A 287 16.08 19.49 3.06
CA SER A 287 15.54 19.63 4.40
C SER A 287 14.33 20.57 4.45
N ASP A 288 13.51 20.51 5.49
CA ASP A 288 12.38 21.42 5.74
C ASP A 288 12.76 22.91 5.54
N THR A 289 13.99 23.29 5.93
CA THR A 289 14.49 24.66 5.75
C THR A 289 14.72 24.98 4.28
N GLU A 290 15.26 24.04 3.52
CA GLU A 290 15.49 24.19 2.08
C GLU A 290 14.17 24.15 1.33
N GLU A 291 13.22 23.30 1.74
CA GLU A 291 11.86 23.26 1.21
C GLU A 291 11.11 24.57 1.42
N ALA A 292 11.16 25.12 2.64
CA ALA A 292 10.56 26.41 2.94
C ALA A 292 11.15 27.55 2.08
N ALA A 293 12.42 27.44 1.73
CA ALA A 293 13.08 28.41 0.84
C ALA A 293 12.71 28.18 -0.64
N LEU A 294 12.61 26.93 -1.07
CA LEU A 294 12.25 26.56 -2.45
C LEU A 294 10.76 26.79 -2.72
N PHE A 295 9.92 26.54 -1.71
CA PHE A 295 8.46 26.65 -1.78
C PHE A 295 7.91 27.69 -0.79
N PRO A 296 8.11 28.99 -1.01
CA PRO A 296 7.78 30.05 -0.02
C PRO A 296 6.29 30.06 0.38
N THR A 297 5.39 29.63 -0.49
CA THR A 297 3.95 29.52 -0.18
C THR A 297 3.68 28.50 0.96
N PHE A 298 4.57 27.55 1.14
CA PHE A 298 4.46 26.50 2.15
C PHE A 298 5.40 26.69 3.35
N SER A 299 6.15 27.80 3.39
CA SER A 299 7.13 28.07 4.44
C SER A 299 6.54 28.22 5.85
N SER A 300 5.22 28.37 5.98
CA SER A 300 4.51 28.40 7.27
C SER A 300 4.28 27.03 7.87
N PHE A 301 4.42 25.96 7.10
CA PHE A 301 4.32 24.59 7.60
C PHE A 301 5.66 24.12 8.16
N SER A 302 5.62 23.33 9.23
CA SER A 302 6.81 22.70 9.80
C SER A 302 7.43 21.65 8.88
N ASP A 303 6.64 21.10 7.99
CA ASP A 303 6.97 20.09 7.00
C ASP A 303 6.34 20.55 5.66
N PRO A 304 7.06 21.37 4.89
CA PRO A 304 6.53 21.94 3.66
C PRO A 304 6.25 20.91 2.56
N ALA A 305 7.06 19.85 2.45
CA ALA A 305 6.88 18.77 1.46
C ALA A 305 5.93 17.68 1.92
N GLN A 306 5.59 17.59 3.20
CA GLN A 306 4.76 16.54 3.81
C GLN A 306 5.39 15.14 3.73
N ASP A 307 6.69 15.06 3.87
CA ASP A 307 7.48 13.84 3.75
C ASP A 307 8.22 13.43 5.03
N ASN A 308 8.06 14.18 6.13
CA ASN A 308 8.65 13.84 7.42
C ASN A 308 8.04 12.54 8.00
N PHE A 309 8.91 11.59 8.27
CA PHE A 309 8.55 10.35 8.94
C PHE A 309 8.29 10.55 10.42
N GLU A 310 7.24 9.95 10.94
CA GLU A 310 6.96 9.91 12.38
C GLU A 310 6.66 8.48 12.83
N TYR A 311 7.48 7.98 13.75
CA TYR A 311 7.29 6.64 14.27
C TYR A 311 6.04 6.57 15.19
N TYR A 312 5.16 5.63 14.94
CA TYR A 312 3.84 5.54 15.59
C TYR A 312 3.89 5.45 17.12
N LEU A 313 4.98 4.95 17.73
CA LEU A 313 5.12 4.96 19.20
C LEU A 313 5.55 6.33 19.74
N ALA A 314 6.25 7.12 18.94
CA ALA A 314 6.66 8.49 19.29
C ALA A 314 5.52 9.50 19.06
N ALA A 315 4.66 9.23 18.07
CA ALA A 315 3.50 10.03 17.75
C ALA A 315 2.47 10.06 18.90
N THR A 316 1.57 11.02 18.86
CA THR A 316 0.51 11.20 19.85
C THR A 316 -0.88 10.97 19.24
N GLY A 317 -1.90 10.83 20.09
CA GLY A 317 -3.28 10.62 19.66
C GLY A 317 -3.70 9.15 19.68
N ASN A 318 -4.83 8.85 19.04
CA ASN A 318 -5.34 7.49 18.87
C ASN A 318 -4.49 6.69 17.86
N VAL A 319 -4.80 5.42 17.67
CA VAL A 319 -4.02 4.52 16.79
C VAL A 319 -3.88 5.09 15.38
N ILE A 320 -4.97 5.55 14.79
CA ILE A 320 -4.99 6.05 13.39
C ILE A 320 -4.17 7.33 13.27
N GLU A 321 -4.29 8.25 14.25
CA GLU A 321 -3.50 9.48 14.27
C GLU A 321 -1.99 9.20 14.39
N ARG A 322 -1.62 8.18 15.16
CA ARG A 322 -0.22 7.75 15.32
C ARG A 322 0.40 7.18 14.06
N TYR A 323 -0.38 6.55 13.20
CA TYR A 323 0.09 6.04 11.91
C TYR A 323 0.01 7.06 10.77
N LYS A 324 -0.50 8.27 11.02
CA LYS A 324 -0.74 9.26 9.97
C LYS A 324 0.51 9.67 9.20
N ASN A 325 1.64 9.84 9.87
CA ASN A 325 2.93 10.25 9.28
C ASN A 325 3.96 9.11 9.27
N TYR A 326 3.54 7.88 9.54
CA TYR A 326 4.40 6.70 9.53
C TYR A 326 4.99 6.40 8.15
N ASN A 327 4.28 6.79 7.10
CA ASN A 327 4.72 6.66 5.71
C ASN A 327 5.15 8.01 5.12
N GLY A 328 5.75 8.86 5.91
CA GLY A 328 6.32 10.14 5.47
C GLY A 328 7.62 9.91 4.71
N LEU A 329 7.56 9.11 3.66
CA LEU A 329 8.64 8.70 2.75
C LEU A 329 10.01 8.54 3.41
N GLN A 330 9.96 8.26 4.70
CA GLN A 330 11.08 7.92 5.56
C GLN A 330 12.17 9.00 5.70
N GLY A 331 11.92 10.21 5.19
CA GLY A 331 12.76 11.35 5.49
C GLY A 331 12.76 11.68 6.98
N ASN A 332 13.91 12.09 7.49
CA ASN A 332 14.09 12.46 8.90
C ASN A 332 13.81 11.33 9.90
N SER A 333 14.06 10.09 9.52
CA SER A 333 13.88 8.97 10.43
C SER A 333 14.87 9.04 11.61
N PRO A 334 14.50 8.55 12.79
CA PRO A 334 15.33 8.67 13.98
C PRO A 334 16.63 7.88 13.86
N VAL A 335 17.76 8.55 14.12
CA VAL A 335 19.08 7.91 14.14
C VAL A 335 19.30 7.09 15.42
N ASN A 336 18.84 7.63 16.55
CA ASN A 336 18.98 6.99 17.85
C ASN A 336 17.73 6.17 18.19
N VAL A 337 17.89 4.87 18.26
CA VAL A 337 16.80 3.94 18.60
C VAL A 337 16.61 3.94 20.11
N THR A 338 15.44 4.37 20.57
CA THR A 338 14.97 4.26 21.95
C THR A 338 13.73 3.35 22.00
N ASP A 339 13.26 3.01 23.21
CA ASP A 339 12.05 2.19 23.35
C ASP A 339 10.82 2.84 22.70
N ASN A 340 10.75 4.16 22.69
CA ASN A 340 9.65 4.92 22.06
C ASN A 340 9.97 5.38 20.64
N ASN A 341 11.11 5.04 20.08
CA ASN A 341 11.55 5.52 18.79
C ASN A 341 12.39 4.46 18.07
N ARG A 342 11.79 3.31 17.81
CA ARG A 342 12.45 2.17 17.16
C ARG A 342 12.38 2.21 15.64
N GLY A 343 11.58 3.13 15.10
CA GLY A 343 11.35 3.25 13.67
C GLY A 343 12.42 4.08 12.99
N ASN A 344 13.55 3.49 12.70
CA ASN A 344 14.50 4.09 11.78
C ASN A 344 14.56 3.28 10.50
N THR A 345 14.76 3.96 9.39
CA THR A 345 15.19 3.30 8.14
C THR A 345 16.69 3.44 7.99
N THR A 346 17.30 2.46 7.39
CA THR A 346 18.71 2.53 6.96
C THR A 346 18.81 2.64 5.44
N LEU A 347 17.67 2.55 4.74
CA LEU A 347 17.61 2.54 3.28
C LEU A 347 17.24 3.93 2.79
N PRO A 348 18.03 4.52 1.88
CA PRO A 348 17.64 5.73 1.19
C PRO A 348 16.38 5.53 0.34
N ASP A 349 15.55 6.55 0.27
CA ASP A 349 14.39 6.58 -0.61
C ASP A 349 14.78 6.84 -2.05
N VAL A 350 14.09 6.14 -2.96
CA VAL A 350 14.31 6.24 -4.41
C VAL A 350 12.98 6.12 -5.16
N GLU A 351 12.91 6.70 -6.34
CA GLU A 351 11.77 6.47 -7.24
C GLU A 351 11.77 5.07 -7.87
N ASP A 352 12.96 4.54 -8.14
CA ASP A 352 13.22 3.20 -8.68
C ASP A 352 12.82 2.14 -7.66
N ILE A 353 11.59 1.67 -7.73
CA ILE A 353 10.99 0.74 -6.77
C ILE A 353 11.59 -0.66 -6.89
N ASN A 354 11.87 -1.09 -8.12
CA ASN A 354 12.42 -2.41 -8.39
C ASN A 354 13.95 -2.45 -8.24
N ARG A 355 14.61 -1.28 -8.07
CA ARG A 355 16.05 -1.09 -7.88
C ARG A 355 16.89 -1.67 -9.01
N ASP A 356 16.41 -1.54 -10.25
CA ASP A 356 17.16 -1.96 -11.44
C ASP A 356 18.06 -0.87 -12.02
N ASN A 357 18.11 0.32 -11.39
CA ASN A 357 18.82 1.52 -11.81
C ASN A 357 18.32 2.14 -13.11
N THR A 358 17.11 1.81 -13.51
CA THR A 358 16.41 2.45 -14.62
C THR A 358 15.10 3.04 -14.15
N MET A 359 14.64 4.11 -14.79
CA MET A 359 13.32 4.65 -14.52
C MET A 359 12.31 4.00 -15.46
N ASN A 360 11.36 3.29 -14.94
CA ASN A 360 10.23 2.78 -15.70
C ASN A 360 9.26 3.94 -15.98
N THR A 361 9.09 4.28 -17.25
CA THR A 361 8.29 5.46 -17.67
C THR A 361 7.00 5.09 -18.36
N ILE A 362 6.76 3.80 -18.56
CA ILE A 362 5.61 3.29 -19.32
C ILE A 362 4.47 2.99 -18.37
N ASN A 363 3.26 3.43 -18.76
CA ASN A 363 2.02 3.01 -18.16
C ASN A 363 1.27 2.12 -19.16
N ALA A 364 1.24 0.83 -18.89
CA ALA A 364 0.50 -0.18 -19.64
C ALA A 364 -0.09 -1.20 -18.66
N TYR A 365 -1.21 -0.87 -18.08
CA TYR A 365 -1.82 -1.68 -17.02
C TYR A 365 -3.33 -1.86 -17.24
N TYR A 366 -3.85 -2.89 -16.62
CA TYR A 366 -5.28 -3.12 -16.47
C TYR A 366 -5.76 -2.44 -15.19
N GLU A 367 -6.85 -1.70 -15.28
CA GLU A 367 -7.45 -1.00 -14.16
C GLU A 367 -8.76 -1.67 -13.75
N TYR A 368 -8.88 -1.98 -12.47
CA TYR A 368 -10.08 -2.55 -11.88
C TYR A 368 -10.60 -1.60 -10.81
N LYS A 369 -11.86 -1.22 -10.93
CA LYS A 369 -12.49 -0.31 -9.99
C LYS A 369 -13.36 -1.08 -9.01
N ILE A 370 -13.16 -0.85 -7.72
CA ILE A 370 -14.02 -1.30 -6.64
C ILE A 370 -14.65 -0.07 -5.99
N ASN A 371 -15.95 -0.04 -5.89
CA ASN A 371 -16.64 1.00 -5.13
C ASN A 371 -16.86 0.54 -3.68
N ILE A 372 -16.46 1.36 -2.71
CA ILE A 372 -16.70 1.15 -1.29
C ILE A 372 -17.86 2.06 -0.88
N ALA A 373 -19.02 1.47 -0.69
CA ALA A 373 -20.27 2.19 -0.46
C ALA A 373 -21.19 1.43 0.51
N PRO A 374 -22.13 2.14 1.20
CA PRO A 374 -23.18 1.48 1.97
C PRO A 374 -24.01 0.51 1.12
N ASN A 375 -24.51 -0.55 1.74
CA ASN A 375 -25.38 -1.56 1.12
C ASN A 375 -24.73 -2.37 -0.01
N SER A 376 -23.43 -2.48 -0.03
CA SER A 376 -22.73 -3.41 -0.91
C SER A 376 -23.19 -4.85 -0.68
N SER A 377 -23.41 -5.62 -1.76
CA SER A 377 -23.96 -6.97 -1.69
C SER A 377 -23.19 -7.98 -2.55
N VAL A 378 -23.25 -9.25 -2.14
CA VAL A 378 -22.69 -10.35 -2.92
C VAL A 378 -23.34 -10.43 -4.29
N GLY A 379 -22.52 -10.62 -5.33
CA GLY A 379 -22.92 -10.67 -6.73
C GLY A 379 -22.75 -9.34 -7.47
N GLU A 380 -22.38 -8.27 -6.80
CA GLU A 380 -22.13 -6.95 -7.39
C GLU A 380 -20.70 -6.49 -7.10
N ASN A 381 -20.14 -5.61 -7.95
CA ASN A 381 -18.87 -4.93 -7.70
C ASN A 381 -17.72 -5.89 -7.31
N TYR A 382 -17.64 -7.06 -7.96
CA TYR A 382 -16.69 -8.15 -7.68
C TYR A 382 -16.81 -8.80 -6.28
N ILE A 383 -17.87 -8.52 -5.52
CA ILE A 383 -18.10 -9.15 -4.22
C ILE A 383 -18.63 -10.57 -4.44
N THR A 384 -17.85 -11.56 -4.01
CA THR A 384 -18.17 -12.98 -4.21
C THR A 384 -18.63 -13.67 -2.94
N ASP A 385 -18.28 -13.13 -1.78
CA ASP A 385 -18.63 -13.72 -0.48
C ASP A 385 -18.68 -12.66 0.61
N GLU A 386 -19.31 -12.98 1.73
CA GLU A 386 -19.36 -12.15 2.92
C GLU A 386 -19.31 -12.98 4.20
N VAL A 387 -18.69 -12.44 5.22
CA VAL A 387 -18.62 -13.06 6.55
C VAL A 387 -19.03 -12.06 7.62
N PHE A 388 -19.91 -12.52 8.52
CA PHE A 388 -20.37 -11.75 9.67
C PHE A 388 -19.68 -12.23 10.93
N VAL A 389 -19.06 -11.29 11.64
CA VAL A 389 -18.49 -11.51 12.96
C VAL A 389 -19.45 -10.95 13.99
N ALA A 390 -19.97 -11.80 14.87
CA ALA A 390 -20.91 -11.37 15.88
C ALA A 390 -20.25 -10.44 16.91
N ALA A 391 -21.02 -9.50 17.44
CA ALA A 391 -20.59 -8.72 18.60
C ALA A 391 -20.28 -9.66 19.77
N LYS A 392 -19.25 -9.35 20.54
CA LYS A 392 -18.85 -10.14 21.70
C LYS A 392 -18.42 -9.25 22.85
N THR A 393 -18.63 -9.74 24.08
CA THR A 393 -18.06 -9.11 25.27
C THR A 393 -17.12 -10.12 25.93
N GLU A 394 -15.88 -9.70 26.11
CA GLU A 394 -14.86 -10.52 26.78
C GLU A 394 -15.08 -10.54 28.29
N PRO A 395 -14.54 -11.53 29.02
CA PRO A 395 -14.66 -11.63 30.47
C PRO A 395 -14.14 -10.40 31.24
N GLY A 396 -13.28 -9.59 30.65
CA GLY A 396 -12.79 -8.31 31.16
C GLY A 396 -13.78 -7.16 31.04
N GLY A 397 -14.92 -7.34 30.38
CA GLY A 397 -15.93 -6.33 30.13
C GLY A 397 -15.73 -5.54 28.83
N GLU A 398 -14.69 -5.84 28.06
CA GLU A 398 -14.42 -5.25 26.76
C GLU A 398 -15.45 -5.73 25.74
N THR A 399 -16.08 -4.79 25.06
CA THR A 399 -17.12 -5.08 24.05
C THR A 399 -16.60 -4.79 22.66
N TYR A 400 -16.71 -5.79 21.78
CA TYR A 400 -16.35 -5.72 20.38
C TYR A 400 -17.65 -5.64 19.57
N PRO A 401 -17.85 -4.61 18.73
CA PRO A 401 -19.02 -4.53 17.88
C PRO A 401 -19.04 -5.64 16.83
N ALA A 402 -20.21 -5.89 16.27
CA ALA A 402 -20.32 -6.77 15.13
C ALA A 402 -19.53 -6.19 13.93
N ALA A 403 -19.06 -7.08 13.05
CA ALA A 403 -18.35 -6.68 11.86
C ALA A 403 -18.79 -7.51 10.66
N ARG A 404 -18.65 -6.95 9.49
CA ARG A 404 -18.87 -7.60 8.20
C ARG A 404 -17.61 -7.49 7.38
N TRP A 405 -17.23 -8.59 6.76
CA TRP A 405 -16.13 -8.64 5.80
C TRP A 405 -16.68 -9.03 4.45
N LEU A 406 -16.22 -8.35 3.41
CA LEU A 406 -16.59 -8.58 2.03
C LEU A 406 -15.41 -9.15 1.27
N GLN A 407 -15.60 -10.27 0.59
CA GLN A 407 -14.60 -10.85 -0.31
C GLN A 407 -14.77 -10.26 -1.70
N PHE A 408 -13.75 -9.56 -2.15
CA PHE A 408 -13.63 -9.16 -3.54
C PHE A 408 -12.75 -10.16 -4.27
N LYS A 409 -13.22 -10.64 -5.43
CA LYS A 409 -12.49 -11.57 -6.27
C LYS A 409 -12.55 -11.07 -7.72
N ILE A 410 -11.42 -10.55 -8.18
CA ILE A 410 -11.29 -9.88 -9.46
C ILE A 410 -10.57 -10.81 -10.42
N PRO A 411 -11.19 -11.28 -11.51
CA PRO A 411 -10.53 -12.10 -12.51
C PRO A 411 -9.47 -11.30 -13.25
N VAL A 412 -8.24 -11.78 -13.25
CA VAL A 412 -7.11 -11.12 -13.94
C VAL A 412 -7.27 -11.18 -15.47
N SER A 413 -8.05 -12.15 -15.99
CA SER A 413 -8.30 -12.35 -17.41
C SER A 413 -9.43 -11.52 -18.00
N GLN A 414 -10.19 -10.80 -17.18
CA GLN A 414 -11.24 -9.90 -17.66
C GLN A 414 -10.63 -8.56 -18.06
N TYR A 415 -10.34 -8.45 -19.34
CA TYR A 415 -10.05 -7.17 -19.97
C TYR A 415 -11.35 -6.41 -20.22
N GLN A 416 -11.48 -5.25 -19.69
CA GLN A 416 -12.50 -4.30 -20.13
C GLN A 416 -11.84 -3.11 -20.80
#